data_7018781e9cb66ef6e985d1a0a5f4ad63
#
_entry.id   7018781e9cb66ef6e985d1a0a5f4ad63
#
_cell.length_a   1.000
_cell.length_b   1.000
_cell.length_c   1.000
_cell.angle_alpha   90.00
_cell.angle_beta   90.00
_cell.angle_gamma   90.00
#
_symmetry.space_group_name_H-M   'P 1'
#
loop_
_entity.id
_entity.type
_entity.pdbx_description
1 polymer ?
#
loop_
_entity_poly.entity_id
_entity_poly.type
_entity_poly.pdbx_seq_one_letter_code
_entity_poly.pdbx_strand_id
1 'polypeptide(L)'
;MILTKEQEEIINSDKLSFKINAVAGSGKTTTLLEYAKKNSHLKILYLAYNKSLQTSLLDKLKKYNLPSMHISTIHSLAYNKIEAYNYTLAHDLKNQIIENVITKHELTVNQKAYYPIPEYVALIKDLVNFYCNSSLIALDSKLIESYKKQSELGAKILELINKNETRVIEHLKTILSAMKNKVIDATHDFYLKMFYLNKKVSTNLPYDLILVDEAQDISDVMIGIVENQSCRRIYVGDSFQQIYTFRFATNALNKIDLPSYDLTQSFRFGDNYAKVLQNNLNSLYEINSSKPLKISGLEKTTLIGKNHIDFNKQFCVIARSTFGLIQQLVYFIHDKKKVYFEGGYNSYSFMNQTVYSIFYLKQKKNDKITIDEIKDFDTINELEQFAKDTKNQDYLNIIKFINTYGDNIFEINKKIKEFLVTDKKDADIIFTTTHKSKGLEYDQVIMADDFISKKEITNTKNKLSYLRVNEELNIYYVAATRAKDVIQLADLNLSYTYNENDETTSYVKSRFISKRADNKKSKELQEEWLKKNRVKKLI
;
A
#
# COMPACT_ATOMS: atom_id res chain seq x y z
N MET A 1 2.81 -21.22 -25.28
CA MET A 1 2.97 -19.77 -24.93
C MET A 1 4.22 -19.32 -25.63
N ILE A 2 4.17 -18.19 -26.33
CA ILE A 2 5.36 -17.59 -26.95
C ILE A 2 6.01 -16.71 -25.89
N LEU A 3 7.27 -16.98 -25.57
CA LEU A 3 8.05 -16.19 -24.63
C LEU A 3 8.70 -15.01 -25.37
N THR A 4 8.94 -13.91 -24.67
CA THR A 4 9.76 -12.81 -25.19
C THR A 4 11.24 -13.16 -25.11
N LYS A 5 12.09 -12.45 -25.88
CA LYS A 5 13.54 -12.62 -25.79
C LYS A 5 14.08 -12.39 -24.38
N GLU A 6 13.55 -11.37 -23.67
CA GLU A 6 13.91 -11.10 -22.28
C GLU A 6 13.56 -12.28 -21.35
N GLN A 7 12.39 -12.89 -21.53
CA GLN A 7 11.98 -14.07 -20.75
C GLN A 7 12.86 -15.29 -21.08
N GLU A 8 13.17 -15.52 -22.35
CA GLU A 8 14.06 -16.61 -22.77
C GLU A 8 15.47 -16.46 -22.21
N GLU A 9 16.02 -15.23 -22.20
CA GLU A 9 17.33 -14.93 -21.61
C GLU A 9 17.35 -15.27 -20.12
N ILE A 10 16.32 -14.87 -19.37
CA ILE A 10 16.19 -15.16 -17.94
C ILE A 10 16.09 -16.67 -17.69
N ILE A 11 15.22 -17.36 -18.43
CA ILE A 11 14.99 -18.80 -18.25
C ILE A 11 16.25 -19.60 -18.60
N ASN A 12 17.07 -19.11 -19.52
CA ASN A 12 18.31 -19.74 -19.94
C ASN A 12 19.56 -19.26 -19.18
N SER A 13 19.38 -18.36 -18.19
CA SER A 13 20.50 -17.84 -17.43
C SER A 13 21.28 -18.93 -16.71
N ASP A 14 22.60 -18.89 -16.80
CA ASP A 14 23.55 -19.73 -16.09
C ASP A 14 23.96 -19.15 -14.72
N LYS A 15 23.56 -17.90 -14.43
CA LYS A 15 23.87 -17.24 -13.17
C LYS A 15 23.17 -17.92 -11.99
N LEU A 16 23.91 -18.16 -10.91
CA LEU A 16 23.40 -18.84 -9.72
C LEU A 16 22.37 -17.99 -8.96
N SER A 17 22.60 -16.69 -8.88
CA SER A 17 21.69 -15.74 -8.22
C SER A 17 21.63 -14.45 -9.03
N PHE A 18 20.44 -13.89 -9.17
CA PHE A 18 20.21 -12.66 -9.92
C PHE A 18 18.89 -12.00 -9.51
N LYS A 19 18.68 -10.79 -10.00
CA LYS A 19 17.43 -10.05 -9.81
C LYS A 19 16.79 -9.70 -11.15
N ILE A 20 15.47 -9.58 -11.17
CA ILE A 20 14.67 -9.27 -12.35
C ILE A 20 13.87 -8.00 -12.05
N ASN A 21 14.20 -6.92 -12.76
CA ASN A 21 13.39 -5.71 -12.72
C ASN A 21 12.28 -5.87 -13.77
N ALA A 22 11.05 -5.89 -13.33
CA ALA A 22 9.92 -6.19 -14.18
C ALA A 22 8.92 -5.04 -14.14
N VAL A 23 8.25 -4.74 -15.25
CA VAL A 23 7.16 -3.78 -15.27
C VAL A 23 5.81 -4.46 -14.99
N ALA A 24 4.76 -3.65 -14.78
CA ALA A 24 3.39 -4.12 -14.60
C ALA A 24 2.93 -4.97 -15.81
N GLY A 25 2.42 -6.17 -15.53
CA GLY A 25 1.89 -7.06 -16.58
C GLY A 25 2.94 -7.74 -17.46
N SER A 26 4.23 -7.72 -17.09
CA SER A 26 5.32 -8.31 -17.90
C SER A 26 5.46 -9.83 -17.77
N GLY A 27 4.56 -10.50 -17.07
CA GLY A 27 4.62 -11.97 -16.93
C GLY A 27 5.63 -12.46 -15.90
N LYS A 28 5.97 -11.67 -14.87
CA LYS A 28 6.87 -12.02 -13.74
C LYS A 28 6.69 -13.46 -13.27
N THR A 29 5.50 -13.77 -12.81
CA THR A 29 5.15 -15.10 -12.26
C THR A 29 5.33 -16.21 -13.29
N THR A 30 4.95 -15.97 -14.54
CA THR A 30 5.12 -16.94 -15.63
C THR A 30 6.60 -17.22 -15.88
N THR A 31 7.42 -16.18 -15.94
CA THR A 31 8.87 -16.30 -16.12
C THR A 31 9.51 -17.11 -15.00
N LEU A 32 9.13 -16.85 -13.73
CA LEU A 32 9.62 -17.63 -12.59
C LEU A 32 9.17 -19.10 -12.65
N LEU A 33 7.93 -19.38 -13.06
CA LEU A 33 7.43 -20.75 -13.18
C LEU A 33 8.11 -21.52 -14.30
N GLU A 34 8.37 -20.90 -15.46
CA GLU A 34 9.13 -21.52 -16.54
C GLU A 34 10.60 -21.75 -16.14
N TYR A 35 11.21 -20.80 -15.41
CA TYR A 35 12.54 -21.00 -14.82
C TYR A 35 12.55 -22.16 -13.82
N ALA A 36 11.56 -22.25 -12.94
CA ALA A 36 11.41 -23.35 -11.99
C ALA A 36 11.23 -24.69 -12.71
N LYS A 37 10.45 -24.73 -13.79
CA LYS A 37 10.25 -25.93 -14.63
C LYS A 37 11.55 -26.42 -15.24
N LYS A 38 12.38 -25.52 -15.76
CA LYS A 38 13.71 -25.88 -16.30
C LYS A 38 14.64 -26.43 -15.22
N ASN A 39 14.48 -25.97 -13.98
CA ASN A 39 15.27 -26.38 -12.81
C ASN A 39 14.50 -27.33 -11.88
N SER A 40 13.58 -28.15 -12.41
CA SER A 40 12.68 -29.02 -11.63
C SER A 40 13.38 -30.11 -10.81
N HIS A 41 14.66 -30.38 -11.08
CA HIS A 41 15.52 -31.27 -10.31
C HIS A 41 15.94 -30.69 -8.96
N LEU A 42 15.78 -29.37 -8.74
CA LEU A 42 16.12 -28.68 -7.52
C LEU A 42 14.93 -28.68 -6.54
N LYS A 43 15.22 -28.63 -5.24
CA LYS A 43 14.22 -28.32 -4.21
C LYS A 43 13.99 -26.81 -4.17
N ILE A 44 12.83 -26.36 -4.64
CA ILE A 44 12.54 -24.95 -4.85
C ILE A 44 11.60 -24.44 -3.76
N LEU A 45 11.97 -23.31 -3.14
CA LEU A 45 11.07 -22.51 -2.32
C LEU A 45 10.62 -21.28 -3.11
N TYR A 46 9.32 -21.17 -3.36
CA TYR A 46 8.71 -19.96 -3.91
C TYR A 46 8.11 -19.14 -2.79
N LEU A 47 8.65 -17.95 -2.57
CA LEU A 47 8.18 -17.00 -1.57
C LEU A 47 7.20 -16.01 -2.19
N ALA A 48 5.91 -16.24 -1.92
CA ALA A 48 4.83 -15.34 -2.30
C ALA A 48 4.71 -14.21 -1.26
N TYR A 49 4.41 -12.99 -1.74
CA TYR A 49 4.26 -11.84 -0.85
C TYR A 49 3.12 -12.01 0.16
N ASN A 50 1.97 -12.54 -0.26
CA ASN A 50 0.80 -12.73 0.60
C ASN A 50 0.06 -14.04 0.32
N LYS A 51 -0.90 -14.37 1.20
CA LYS A 51 -1.68 -15.62 1.12
C LYS A 51 -2.57 -15.69 -0.14
N SER A 52 -3.10 -14.58 -0.61
CA SER A 52 -3.92 -14.54 -1.83
C SER A 52 -3.11 -14.91 -3.06
N LEU A 53 -1.89 -14.36 -3.18
CA LEU A 53 -0.95 -14.72 -4.25
C LEU A 53 -0.52 -16.18 -4.14
N GLN A 54 -0.24 -16.67 -2.92
CA GLN A 54 0.08 -18.08 -2.67
C GLN A 54 -1.04 -19.00 -3.18
N THR A 55 -2.29 -18.71 -2.87
CA THR A 55 -3.45 -19.53 -3.32
C THR A 55 -3.58 -19.52 -4.84
N SER A 56 -3.49 -18.36 -5.47
CA SER A 56 -3.52 -18.22 -6.93
C SER A 56 -2.39 -18.99 -7.62
N LEU A 57 -1.20 -19.03 -7.01
CA LEU A 57 -0.05 -19.78 -7.53
C LEU A 57 -0.25 -21.29 -7.41
N LEU A 58 -0.84 -21.78 -6.31
CA LEU A 58 -1.13 -23.21 -6.14
C LEU A 58 -2.04 -23.74 -7.26
N ASP A 59 -3.02 -22.96 -7.71
CA ASP A 59 -3.87 -23.33 -8.83
C ASP A 59 -3.13 -23.35 -10.18
N LYS A 60 -2.19 -22.42 -10.37
CA LYS A 60 -1.32 -22.41 -11.56
C LYS A 60 -0.35 -23.61 -11.56
N LEU A 61 0.20 -23.98 -10.40
CA LEU A 61 1.14 -25.10 -10.27
C LEU A 61 0.58 -26.44 -10.76
N LYS A 62 -0.72 -26.68 -10.60
CA LYS A 62 -1.37 -27.90 -11.13
C LYS A 62 -1.11 -28.10 -12.61
N LYS A 63 -0.90 -27.00 -13.36
CA LYS A 63 -0.58 -27.03 -14.79
C LYS A 63 0.90 -27.23 -15.11
N TYR A 64 1.79 -26.92 -14.17
CA TYR A 64 3.25 -26.95 -14.37
C TYR A 64 3.92 -28.27 -13.94
N ASN A 65 3.22 -29.12 -13.16
CA ASN A 65 3.73 -30.38 -12.63
C ASN A 65 5.11 -30.24 -11.94
N LEU A 66 5.19 -29.41 -10.90
CA LEU A 66 6.42 -29.12 -10.14
C LEU A 66 6.33 -29.67 -8.70
N PRO A 67 6.47 -30.98 -8.49
CA PRO A 67 6.27 -31.61 -7.17
C PRO A 67 7.33 -31.22 -6.13
N SER A 68 8.52 -30.83 -6.56
CA SER A 68 9.62 -30.39 -5.68
C SER A 68 9.55 -28.91 -5.28
N MET A 69 8.52 -28.19 -5.73
CA MET A 69 8.35 -26.77 -5.43
C MET A 69 7.39 -26.55 -4.25
N HIS A 70 7.91 -25.92 -3.21
CA HIS A 70 7.13 -25.48 -2.05
C HIS A 70 6.78 -23.99 -2.18
N ILE A 71 5.50 -23.66 -2.10
CA ILE A 71 5.04 -22.26 -2.08
C ILE A 71 4.67 -21.87 -0.66
N SER A 72 5.26 -20.79 -0.17
CA SER A 72 4.99 -20.26 1.17
C SER A 72 5.08 -18.72 1.17
N THR A 73 4.50 -18.08 2.17
CA THR A 73 4.90 -16.73 2.53
C THR A 73 6.03 -16.78 3.55
N ILE A 74 6.85 -15.74 3.65
CA ILE A 74 7.94 -15.70 4.65
C ILE A 74 7.36 -15.79 6.07
N HIS A 75 6.22 -15.17 6.33
CA HIS A 75 5.52 -15.28 7.61
C HIS A 75 5.06 -16.71 7.91
N SER A 76 4.51 -17.43 6.92
CA SER A 76 4.09 -18.83 7.12
C SER A 76 5.28 -19.75 7.40
N LEU A 77 6.42 -19.50 6.71
CA LEU A 77 7.65 -20.21 6.97
C LEU A 77 8.15 -19.98 8.40
N ALA A 78 8.22 -18.72 8.83
CA ALA A 78 8.62 -18.33 10.16
C ALA A 78 7.69 -18.92 11.23
N TYR A 79 6.37 -18.81 11.02
CA TYR A 79 5.33 -19.30 11.93
C TYR A 79 5.54 -20.76 12.32
N ASN A 80 5.78 -21.62 11.34
CA ASN A 80 5.98 -23.06 11.57
C ASN A 80 7.35 -23.36 12.21
N LYS A 81 8.40 -22.62 11.83
CA LYS A 81 9.78 -22.90 12.26
C LYS A 81 10.09 -22.48 13.70
N ILE A 82 9.40 -21.47 14.23
CA ILE A 82 9.57 -21.02 15.63
C ILE A 82 8.36 -21.37 16.51
N GLU A 83 7.47 -22.21 16.02
CA GLU A 83 6.27 -22.63 16.73
C GLU A 83 5.42 -21.43 17.22
N ALA A 84 5.22 -20.46 16.32
CA ALA A 84 4.50 -19.24 16.66
C ALA A 84 3.03 -19.47 17.08
N TYR A 85 2.49 -20.66 16.85
CA TYR A 85 1.19 -21.11 17.38
C TYR A 85 1.13 -21.16 18.92
N ASN A 86 2.28 -21.13 19.59
CA ASN A 86 2.34 -21.01 21.05
C ASN A 86 2.11 -19.58 21.56
N TYR A 87 1.98 -18.58 20.68
CA TYR A 87 1.63 -17.20 21.01
C TYR A 87 0.17 -16.92 20.68
N THR A 88 -0.49 -16.11 21.49
CA THR A 88 -1.70 -15.42 21.05
C THR A 88 -1.27 -14.32 20.08
N LEU A 89 -1.85 -14.28 18.87
CA LEU A 89 -1.46 -13.35 17.83
C LEU A 89 -2.49 -12.25 17.65
N ALA A 90 -1.99 -11.02 17.54
CA ALA A 90 -2.75 -9.84 17.17
C ALA A 90 -2.27 -9.30 15.80
N HIS A 91 -3.19 -8.73 15.03
CA HIS A 91 -2.82 -8.02 13.80
C HIS A 91 -2.01 -6.76 14.09
N ASP A 92 -2.33 -6.09 15.20
CA ASP A 92 -1.70 -4.85 15.62
C ASP A 92 -1.79 -4.72 17.14
N LEU A 93 -0.81 -4.03 17.75
CA LEU A 93 -0.84 -3.71 19.17
C LEU A 93 -1.83 -2.57 19.43
N LYS A 94 -2.75 -2.76 20.37
CA LYS A 94 -3.64 -1.69 20.84
C LYS A 94 -2.85 -0.70 21.70
N ASN A 95 -3.13 0.60 21.55
CA ASN A 95 -2.46 1.65 22.31
C ASN A 95 -2.63 1.46 23.82
N GLN A 96 -3.84 1.09 24.28
CA GLN A 96 -4.12 0.78 25.70
C GLN A 96 -3.20 -0.32 26.26
N ILE A 97 -2.85 -1.34 25.47
CA ILE A 97 -1.94 -2.40 25.91
C ILE A 97 -0.53 -1.84 26.11
N ILE A 98 -0.06 -1.01 25.18
CA ILE A 98 1.26 -0.35 25.26
C ILE A 98 1.31 0.55 26.49
N GLU A 99 0.30 1.39 26.67
CA GLU A 99 0.17 2.28 27.83
C GLU A 99 0.24 1.51 29.15
N ASN A 100 -0.58 0.47 29.31
CA ASN A 100 -0.62 -0.36 30.51
C ASN A 100 0.74 -1.01 30.81
N VAL A 101 1.43 -1.52 29.79
CA VAL A 101 2.77 -2.14 29.97
C VAL A 101 3.79 -1.10 30.41
N ILE A 102 3.79 0.09 29.80
CA ILE A 102 4.69 1.19 30.15
C ILE A 102 4.41 1.67 31.58
N THR A 103 3.17 1.96 31.90
CA THR A 103 2.76 2.44 33.24
C THR A 103 3.15 1.44 34.33
N LYS A 104 2.91 0.14 34.10
CA LYS A 104 3.31 -0.91 35.04
C LYS A 104 4.83 -1.01 35.19
N HIS A 105 5.57 -0.89 34.09
CA HIS A 105 7.04 -0.90 34.09
C HIS A 105 7.58 0.27 34.93
N GLU A 106 7.12 1.48 34.70
CA GLU A 106 7.55 2.67 35.40
C GLU A 106 7.23 2.60 36.91
N LEU A 107 6.05 2.12 37.27
CA LEU A 107 5.68 1.90 38.65
C LEU A 107 6.58 0.86 39.35
N THR A 108 6.95 -0.21 38.63
CA THR A 108 7.73 -1.31 39.18
C THR A 108 9.22 -0.95 39.31
N VAL A 109 9.79 -0.30 38.28
CA VAL A 109 11.24 -0.02 38.20
C VAL A 109 11.58 1.33 38.82
N ASN A 110 10.82 2.37 38.48
CA ASN A 110 11.12 3.74 38.89
C ASN A 110 10.29 4.19 40.11
N GLN A 111 9.37 3.35 40.60
CA GLN A 111 8.47 3.63 41.74
C GLN A 111 7.67 4.94 41.57
N LYS A 112 7.38 5.31 40.32
CA LYS A 112 6.64 6.52 39.95
C LYS A 112 5.46 6.20 39.06
N ALA A 113 4.30 6.77 39.35
CA ALA A 113 3.18 6.75 38.42
C ALA A 113 3.56 7.55 37.17
N TYR A 114 3.45 6.94 36.00
CA TYR A 114 3.70 7.57 34.71
C TYR A 114 2.62 7.14 33.73
N TYR A 115 1.94 8.13 33.19
CA TYR A 115 0.93 7.93 32.14
C TYR A 115 1.46 8.56 30.85
N PRO A 116 1.80 7.72 29.85
CA PRO A 116 2.34 8.22 28.61
C PRO A 116 1.25 8.99 27.81
N ILE A 117 1.64 10.10 27.21
CA ILE A 117 0.75 10.83 26.30
C ILE A 117 0.52 10.02 25.01
N PRO A 118 -0.60 10.22 24.30
CA PRO A 118 -0.95 9.45 23.09
C PRO A 118 0.15 9.43 22.03
N GLU A 119 0.84 10.54 21.79
CA GLU A 119 1.95 10.62 20.83
C GLU A 119 3.13 9.74 21.23
N TYR A 120 3.40 9.61 22.53
CA TYR A 120 4.46 8.72 23.01
C TYR A 120 4.10 7.26 22.83
N VAL A 121 2.85 6.89 23.09
CA VAL A 121 2.33 5.54 22.84
C VAL A 121 2.42 5.20 21.35
N ALA A 122 2.02 6.13 20.49
CA ALA A 122 2.12 5.98 19.03
C ALA A 122 3.58 5.81 18.58
N LEU A 123 4.52 6.58 19.16
CA LEU A 123 5.96 6.46 18.89
C LEU A 123 6.47 5.05 19.26
N ILE A 124 6.16 4.54 20.45
CA ILE A 124 6.59 3.21 20.88
C ILE A 124 6.01 2.12 19.97
N LYS A 125 4.74 2.23 19.61
CA LYS A 125 4.08 1.32 18.65
C LYS A 125 4.80 1.29 17.31
N ASP A 126 5.11 2.45 16.76
CA ASP A 126 5.79 2.56 15.47
C ASP A 126 7.23 2.04 15.54
N LEU A 127 7.95 2.30 16.63
CA LEU A 127 9.28 1.74 16.88
C LEU A 127 9.28 0.20 17.00
N VAL A 128 8.25 -0.39 17.62
CA VAL A 128 8.07 -1.86 17.66
C VAL A 128 7.94 -2.39 16.24
N ASN A 129 7.09 -1.79 15.42
CA ASN A 129 6.88 -2.18 14.03
C ASN A 129 8.15 -1.99 13.21
N PHE A 130 8.83 -0.86 13.36
CA PHE A 130 10.11 -0.59 12.69
C PHE A 130 11.18 -1.63 13.05
N TYR A 131 11.41 -1.89 14.35
CA TYR A 131 12.37 -2.88 14.78
C TYR A 131 12.06 -4.27 14.23
N CYS A 132 10.81 -4.70 14.30
CA CYS A 132 10.41 -6.02 13.83
C CYS A 132 10.61 -6.18 12.32
N ASN A 133 10.51 -5.11 11.54
CA ASN A 133 10.72 -5.12 10.09
C ASN A 133 12.16 -4.79 9.66
N SER A 134 13.01 -4.29 10.57
CA SER A 134 14.41 -3.99 10.30
C SER A 134 15.31 -5.22 10.38
N SER A 135 16.47 -5.19 9.73
CA SER A 135 17.54 -6.19 9.90
C SER A 135 18.44 -5.92 11.11
N LEU A 136 18.21 -4.83 11.87
CA LEU A 136 18.98 -4.47 13.05
C LEU A 136 18.74 -5.49 14.17
N ILE A 137 19.81 -5.85 14.89
CA ILE A 137 19.76 -6.83 15.98
C ILE A 137 19.68 -6.13 17.34
N ALA A 138 20.52 -5.11 17.53
CA ALA A 138 20.63 -4.39 18.80
C ALA A 138 19.48 -3.37 18.98
N LEU A 139 19.06 -3.21 20.23
CA LEU A 139 18.10 -2.19 20.66
C LEU A 139 18.92 -1.07 21.34
N ASP A 140 19.47 -0.20 20.52
CA ASP A 140 20.40 0.88 20.92
C ASP A 140 20.15 2.17 20.12
N SER A 141 20.99 3.18 20.30
CA SER A 141 20.91 4.47 19.60
C SER A 141 21.00 4.34 18.08
N LYS A 142 21.67 3.31 17.53
CA LYS A 142 21.72 3.08 16.07
C LYS A 142 20.35 2.74 15.50
N LEU A 143 19.52 2.03 16.27
CA LEU A 143 18.14 1.77 15.89
C LEU A 143 17.36 3.09 15.78
N ILE A 144 17.48 3.96 16.77
CA ILE A 144 16.81 5.27 16.78
C ILE A 144 17.28 6.16 15.63
N GLU A 145 18.57 6.20 15.35
CA GLU A 145 19.11 6.94 14.21
C GLU A 145 18.58 6.39 12.87
N SER A 146 18.52 5.06 12.72
CA SER A 146 17.97 4.41 11.53
C SER A 146 16.50 4.72 11.35
N TYR A 147 15.72 4.69 12.43
CA TYR A 147 14.31 5.06 12.45
C TYR A 147 14.10 6.52 12.03
N LYS A 148 14.88 7.46 12.59
CA LYS A 148 14.82 8.89 12.22
C LYS A 148 15.13 9.13 10.74
N LYS A 149 16.01 8.32 10.13
CA LYS A 149 16.38 8.44 8.71
C LYS A 149 15.34 7.86 7.76
N GLN A 150 14.63 6.83 8.19
CA GLN A 150 13.71 6.06 7.32
C GLN A 150 12.24 6.44 7.53
N SER A 151 11.92 7.13 8.64
CA SER A 151 10.55 7.54 8.97
C SER A 151 10.39 9.04 8.85
N GLU A 152 9.28 9.47 8.25
CA GLU A 152 8.87 10.87 8.29
C GLU A 152 8.25 11.18 9.65
N LEU A 153 9.00 11.83 10.53
CA LEU A 153 8.55 12.13 11.88
C LEU A 153 8.02 13.56 12.00
N GLY A 154 6.92 13.73 12.73
CA GLY A 154 6.42 15.04 13.15
C GLY A 154 7.37 15.69 14.17
N ALA A 155 7.32 17.03 14.29
CA ALA A 155 8.18 17.77 15.20
C ALA A 155 8.03 17.29 16.66
N LYS A 156 6.82 16.99 17.09
CA LYS A 156 6.52 16.47 18.44
C LYS A 156 7.19 15.13 18.71
N ILE A 157 7.12 14.21 17.73
CA ILE A 157 7.74 12.88 17.84
C ILE A 157 9.26 13.02 17.92
N LEU A 158 9.87 13.87 17.08
CA LEU A 158 11.32 14.14 17.14
C LEU A 158 11.74 14.71 18.48
N GLU A 159 10.95 15.63 19.04
CA GLU A 159 11.19 16.22 20.37
C GLU A 159 11.15 15.14 21.48
N LEU A 160 10.14 14.25 21.44
CA LEU A 160 9.98 13.16 22.40
C LEU A 160 11.19 12.21 22.38
N ILE A 161 11.65 11.84 21.19
CA ILE A 161 12.83 10.98 21.03
C ILE A 161 14.08 11.70 21.58
N ASN A 162 14.33 12.94 21.14
CA ASN A 162 15.57 13.66 21.49
C ASN A 162 15.68 13.95 22.99
N LYS A 163 14.57 14.18 23.68
CA LYS A 163 14.55 14.41 25.13
C LYS A 163 14.68 13.14 25.96
N ASN A 164 14.27 11.98 25.43
CA ASN A 164 14.06 10.78 26.24
C ASN A 164 14.58 9.50 25.56
N GLU A 165 15.61 9.58 24.71
CA GLU A 165 16.06 8.44 23.88
C GLU A 165 16.29 7.16 24.70
N THR A 166 17.00 7.25 25.85
CA THR A 166 17.26 6.09 26.71
C THR A 166 15.96 5.45 27.18
N ARG A 167 14.99 6.26 27.62
CA ARG A 167 13.68 5.79 28.09
C ARG A 167 12.86 5.18 26.97
N VAL A 168 12.92 5.75 25.76
CA VAL A 168 12.28 5.21 24.56
C VAL A 168 12.80 3.80 24.25
N ILE A 169 14.13 3.62 24.29
CA ILE A 169 14.78 2.31 24.08
C ILE A 169 14.38 1.31 25.19
N GLU A 170 14.30 1.76 26.42
CA GLU A 170 13.89 0.92 27.57
C GLU A 170 12.44 0.45 27.42
N HIS A 171 11.51 1.35 27.10
CA HIS A 171 10.11 0.98 26.88
C HIS A 171 9.93 0.08 25.67
N LEU A 172 10.67 0.32 24.58
CA LEU A 172 10.70 -0.59 23.44
C LEU A 172 11.12 -2.00 23.84
N LYS A 173 12.21 -2.14 24.63
CA LYS A 173 12.67 -3.44 25.17
C LYS A 173 11.59 -4.09 26.04
N THR A 174 10.90 -3.30 26.84
CA THR A 174 9.84 -3.78 27.75
C THR A 174 8.66 -4.35 26.96
N ILE A 175 8.18 -3.69 25.91
CA ILE A 175 7.10 -4.18 25.05
C ILE A 175 7.52 -5.47 24.33
N LEU A 176 8.70 -5.49 23.73
CA LEU A 176 9.22 -6.69 23.05
C LEU A 176 9.39 -7.88 24.01
N SER A 177 9.85 -7.61 25.24
CA SER A 177 9.95 -8.63 26.31
C SER A 177 8.57 -9.14 26.75
N ALA A 178 7.58 -8.26 26.87
CA ALA A 178 6.22 -8.63 27.22
C ALA A 178 5.58 -9.57 26.16
N MET A 179 5.81 -9.30 24.86
CA MET A 179 5.41 -10.22 23.77
C MET A 179 6.16 -11.56 23.88
N LYS A 180 7.50 -11.52 24.04
CA LYS A 180 8.34 -12.72 24.15
C LYS A 180 7.89 -13.63 25.28
N ASN A 181 7.57 -13.05 26.43
CA ASN A 181 7.13 -13.76 27.64
C ASN A 181 5.63 -14.06 27.66
N LYS A 182 4.91 -13.78 26.56
CA LYS A 182 3.47 -14.03 26.39
C LYS A 182 2.59 -13.29 27.42
N VAL A 183 3.06 -12.15 27.93
CA VAL A 183 2.31 -11.27 28.83
C VAL A 183 1.26 -10.48 28.04
N ILE A 184 1.58 -10.16 26.79
CA ILE A 184 0.69 -9.55 25.82
C ILE A 184 0.73 -10.32 24.50
N ASP A 185 -0.28 -10.12 23.66
CA ASP A 185 -0.36 -10.73 22.34
C ASP A 185 0.84 -10.30 21.49
N ALA A 186 1.35 -11.24 20.67
CA ALA A 186 2.45 -10.98 19.76
C ALA A 186 1.92 -10.57 18.37
N THR A 187 2.64 -9.65 17.69
CA THR A 187 2.31 -9.31 16.30
C THR A 187 2.93 -10.32 15.32
N HIS A 188 2.40 -10.36 14.09
CA HIS A 188 2.99 -11.18 13.02
C HIS A 188 4.45 -10.79 12.72
N ASP A 189 4.76 -9.51 12.74
CA ASP A 189 6.12 -9.02 12.50
C ASP A 189 7.06 -9.37 13.68
N PHE A 190 6.54 -9.46 14.90
CA PHE A 190 7.33 -9.88 16.05
C PHE A 190 7.84 -11.31 15.91
N TYR A 191 6.99 -12.30 15.59
CA TYR A 191 7.49 -13.67 15.44
C TYR A 191 8.39 -13.83 14.21
N LEU A 192 8.17 -13.05 13.14
CA LEU A 192 9.07 -12.99 12.00
C LEU A 192 10.46 -12.50 12.41
N LYS A 193 10.51 -11.45 13.24
CA LYS A 193 11.77 -10.96 13.84
C LYS A 193 12.44 -12.01 14.70
N MET A 194 11.67 -12.71 15.54
CA MET A 194 12.22 -13.79 16.39
C MET A 194 12.81 -14.93 15.54
N PHE A 195 12.17 -15.27 14.41
CA PHE A 195 12.71 -16.23 13.45
C PHE A 195 14.05 -15.73 12.88
N TYR A 196 14.13 -14.48 12.42
CA TYR A 196 15.37 -13.88 11.89
C TYR A 196 16.50 -13.90 12.91
N LEU A 197 16.21 -13.59 14.17
CA LEU A 197 17.21 -13.57 15.26
C LEU A 197 17.68 -14.96 15.66
N ASN A 198 16.85 -15.99 15.49
CA ASN A 198 17.20 -17.37 15.79
C ASN A 198 17.97 -18.02 14.62
N LYS A 199 19.27 -17.77 14.55
CA LYS A 199 20.13 -18.27 13.46
C LYS A 199 20.13 -19.80 13.31
N LYS A 200 19.84 -20.56 14.38
CA LYS A 200 19.79 -22.02 14.31
C LYS A 200 18.68 -22.54 13.39
N VAL A 201 17.57 -21.81 13.28
CA VAL A 201 16.40 -22.23 12.48
C VAL A 201 16.18 -21.37 11.24
N SER A 202 16.73 -20.16 11.19
CA SER A 202 16.56 -19.22 10.08
C SER A 202 17.63 -19.32 8.99
N THR A 203 18.68 -20.08 9.21
CA THR A 203 19.73 -20.37 8.23
C THR A 203 19.64 -21.83 7.77
N ASN A 204 20.23 -22.15 6.63
CA ASN A 204 20.30 -23.52 6.08
C ASN A 204 18.92 -24.16 5.91
N LEU A 205 17.98 -23.40 5.35
CA LEU A 205 16.70 -23.98 4.90
C LEU A 205 16.96 -25.07 3.86
N PRO A 206 16.16 -26.17 3.83
CA PRO A 206 16.42 -27.34 3.01
C PRO A 206 16.01 -27.14 1.54
N TYR A 207 16.46 -26.05 0.92
CA TYR A 207 16.17 -25.69 -0.46
C TYR A 207 17.45 -25.41 -1.24
N ASP A 208 17.44 -25.75 -2.53
CA ASP A 208 18.55 -25.50 -3.47
C ASP A 208 18.37 -24.15 -4.19
N LEU A 209 17.10 -23.68 -4.28
CA LEU A 209 16.72 -22.45 -4.96
C LEU A 209 15.58 -21.76 -4.21
N ILE A 210 15.72 -20.45 -3.99
CA ILE A 210 14.66 -19.58 -3.47
C ILE A 210 14.27 -18.58 -4.56
N LEU A 211 12.98 -18.53 -4.88
CA LEU A 211 12.36 -17.56 -5.78
C LEU A 211 11.56 -16.57 -4.92
N VAL A 212 11.89 -15.30 -5.00
CA VAL A 212 11.22 -14.23 -4.24
C VAL A 212 10.40 -13.38 -5.19
N ASP A 213 9.09 -13.49 -5.12
CA ASP A 213 8.16 -12.68 -5.92
C ASP A 213 7.76 -11.40 -5.16
N GLU A 214 7.42 -10.35 -5.91
CA GLU A 214 7.11 -9.01 -5.40
C GLU A 214 8.22 -8.45 -4.47
N ALA A 215 9.47 -8.62 -4.88
CA ALA A 215 10.66 -8.29 -4.09
C ALA A 215 10.78 -6.80 -3.73
N GLN A 216 10.00 -5.91 -4.36
CA GLN A 216 9.93 -4.50 -4.01
C GLN A 216 9.14 -4.21 -2.72
N ASP A 217 8.36 -5.19 -2.22
CA ASP A 217 7.46 -5.00 -1.07
C ASP A 217 7.92 -5.73 0.20
N ILE A 218 9.06 -6.42 0.17
CA ILE A 218 9.57 -7.15 1.35
C ILE A 218 10.33 -6.23 2.29
N SER A 219 10.29 -6.53 3.60
CA SER A 219 11.01 -5.75 4.62
C SER A 219 12.47 -6.18 4.77
N ASP A 220 13.28 -5.36 5.44
CA ASP A 220 14.69 -5.64 5.67
C ASP A 220 14.93 -6.96 6.41
N VAL A 221 14.08 -7.30 7.36
CA VAL A 221 14.15 -8.59 8.05
C VAL A 221 13.90 -9.76 7.09
N MET A 222 12.97 -9.62 6.14
CA MET A 222 12.70 -10.63 5.13
C MET A 222 13.87 -10.79 4.16
N ILE A 223 14.45 -9.67 3.70
CA ILE A 223 15.69 -9.70 2.92
C ILE A 223 16.78 -10.44 3.69
N GLY A 224 16.99 -10.08 4.95
CA GLY A 224 18.01 -10.73 5.79
C GLY A 224 17.79 -12.23 6.00
N ILE A 225 16.54 -12.70 6.06
CA ILE A 225 16.24 -14.14 6.14
C ILE A 225 16.67 -14.85 4.84
N VAL A 226 16.36 -14.27 3.67
CA VAL A 226 16.72 -14.86 2.37
C VAL A 226 18.22 -14.78 2.12
N GLU A 227 18.86 -13.63 2.41
CA GLU A 227 20.30 -13.45 2.21
C GLU A 227 21.17 -14.29 3.17
N ASN A 228 20.62 -14.75 4.29
CA ASN A 228 21.31 -15.70 5.18
C ASN A 228 21.33 -17.14 4.66
N GLN A 229 20.70 -17.44 3.50
CA GLN A 229 20.73 -18.77 2.89
C GLN A 229 21.93 -18.93 1.98
N SER A 230 22.53 -20.12 1.97
CA SER A 230 23.65 -20.46 1.09
C SER A 230 23.21 -20.91 -0.31
N CYS A 231 21.91 -21.14 -0.55
CA CYS A 231 21.37 -21.61 -1.82
C CYS A 231 21.23 -20.49 -2.87
N ARG A 232 20.87 -20.87 -4.11
CA ARG A 232 20.58 -19.93 -5.20
C ARG A 232 19.38 -19.06 -4.85
N ARG A 233 19.42 -17.77 -5.21
CA ARG A 233 18.35 -16.80 -4.93
C ARG A 233 18.02 -15.98 -6.16
N ILE A 234 16.74 -15.91 -6.49
CA ILE A 234 16.23 -15.08 -7.58
C ILE A 234 15.15 -14.17 -7.03
N TYR A 235 15.33 -12.87 -7.23
CA TYR A 235 14.38 -11.85 -6.83
C TYR A 235 13.70 -11.28 -8.08
N VAL A 236 12.37 -11.23 -8.07
CA VAL A 236 11.61 -10.54 -9.12
C VAL A 236 10.68 -9.52 -8.50
N GLY A 237 10.55 -8.38 -9.14
CA GLY A 237 9.65 -7.34 -8.68
C GLY A 237 9.60 -6.16 -9.64
N ASP A 238 8.70 -5.24 -9.33
CA ASP A 238 8.51 -3.98 -10.04
C ASP A 238 8.80 -2.82 -9.07
N SER A 239 9.95 -2.19 -9.21
CA SER A 239 10.35 -1.06 -8.34
C SER A 239 9.35 0.09 -8.36
N PHE A 240 8.62 0.27 -9.47
CA PHE A 240 7.58 1.28 -9.61
C PHE A 240 6.23 0.86 -8.98
N GLN A 241 6.12 -0.39 -8.52
CA GLN A 241 4.96 -0.87 -7.74
C GLN A 241 5.22 -0.93 -6.24
N GLN A 242 6.30 -0.35 -5.74
CA GLN A 242 6.55 -0.20 -4.30
C GLN A 242 5.63 0.87 -3.72
N ILE A 243 4.56 0.45 -3.03
CA ILE A 243 3.53 1.31 -2.44
C ILE A 243 3.22 0.99 -0.97
N TYR A 244 4.07 0.20 -0.30
CA TYR A 244 3.90 -0.22 1.09
C TYR A 244 5.04 0.26 2.00
N THR A 245 5.64 1.43 1.70
CA THR A 245 6.72 2.00 2.51
C THR A 245 6.27 2.28 3.95
N PHE A 246 5.00 2.61 4.15
CA PHE A 246 4.39 2.78 5.47
C PHE A 246 4.38 1.50 6.34
N ARG A 247 4.65 0.32 5.75
CA ARG A 247 4.87 -0.96 6.44
C ARG A 247 6.35 -1.32 6.54
N PHE A 248 7.24 -0.34 6.40
CA PHE A 248 8.68 -0.54 6.38
C PHE A 248 9.14 -1.51 5.27
N ALA A 249 8.36 -1.60 4.18
CA ALA A 249 8.78 -2.33 3.00
C ALA A 249 10.00 -1.66 2.35
N THR A 250 10.99 -2.46 2.05
CA THR A 250 12.24 -2.04 1.40
C THR A 250 12.31 -2.65 0.01
N ASN A 251 12.69 -1.86 -0.98
CA ASN A 251 12.89 -2.39 -2.32
C ASN A 251 14.16 -3.25 -2.38
N ALA A 252 14.00 -4.57 -2.27
CA ALA A 252 15.11 -5.52 -2.34
C ALA A 252 15.91 -5.41 -3.64
N LEU A 253 15.24 -5.08 -4.77
CA LEU A 253 15.92 -4.94 -6.07
C LEU A 253 16.94 -3.80 -6.10
N ASN A 254 16.72 -2.75 -5.31
CA ASN A 254 17.66 -1.64 -5.18
C ASN A 254 18.75 -1.90 -4.13
N LYS A 255 18.46 -2.75 -3.13
CA LYS A 255 19.34 -2.98 -1.98
C LYS A 255 20.34 -4.12 -2.21
N ILE A 256 19.95 -5.14 -2.97
CA ILE A 256 20.76 -6.34 -3.18
C ILE A 256 21.68 -6.12 -4.39
N ASP A 257 22.97 -6.40 -4.19
CA ASP A 257 23.97 -6.33 -5.24
C ASP A 257 24.09 -7.70 -5.94
N LEU A 258 23.25 -7.91 -6.95
CA LEU A 258 23.23 -9.08 -7.81
C LEU A 258 23.12 -8.65 -9.28
N PRO A 259 23.60 -9.49 -10.23
CA PRO A 259 23.33 -9.28 -11.65
C PRO A 259 21.85 -9.10 -11.90
N SER A 260 21.48 -8.19 -12.81
CA SER A 260 20.08 -7.89 -13.09
C SER A 260 19.69 -8.21 -14.53
N TYR A 261 18.44 -8.63 -14.68
CA TYR A 261 17.71 -8.74 -15.94
C TYR A 261 16.51 -7.80 -15.89
N ASP A 262 15.98 -7.46 -17.06
CA ASP A 262 14.81 -6.61 -17.19
C ASP A 262 13.67 -7.38 -17.90
N LEU A 263 12.41 -7.08 -17.53
CA LEU A 263 11.19 -7.45 -18.24
C LEU A 263 10.43 -6.17 -18.53
N THR A 264 10.58 -5.64 -19.74
CA THR A 264 10.09 -4.29 -20.10
C THR A 264 8.77 -4.32 -20.85
N GLN A 265 8.34 -5.47 -21.41
CA GLN A 265 7.11 -5.58 -22.17
C GLN A 265 5.93 -5.95 -21.27
N SER A 266 4.90 -5.09 -21.25
CA SER A 266 3.61 -5.38 -20.60
C SER A 266 2.69 -6.16 -21.54
N PHE A 267 2.10 -7.25 -21.07
CA PHE A 267 1.06 -8.01 -21.77
C PHE A 267 -0.37 -7.53 -21.45
N ARG A 268 -0.50 -6.39 -20.77
CA ARG A 268 -1.79 -5.90 -20.30
C ARG A 268 -2.43 -4.90 -21.25
N PHE A 269 -1.67 -3.95 -21.76
CA PHE A 269 -2.15 -2.81 -22.55
C PHE A 269 -1.32 -2.57 -23.81
N GLY A 270 -1.80 -1.69 -24.66
CA GLY A 270 -1.17 -1.34 -25.95
C GLY A 270 0.07 -0.48 -25.80
N ASP A 271 0.96 -0.55 -26.80
CA ASP A 271 2.22 0.20 -26.83
C ASP A 271 2.00 1.73 -26.93
N ASN A 272 0.92 2.15 -27.59
CA ASN A 272 0.51 3.55 -27.60
C ASN A 272 0.31 4.11 -26.18
N TYR A 273 -0.32 3.35 -25.31
CA TYR A 273 -0.53 3.73 -23.91
C TYR A 273 0.76 3.61 -23.08
N ALA A 274 1.55 2.56 -23.29
CA ALA A 274 2.83 2.39 -22.63
C ALA A 274 3.74 3.62 -22.80
N LYS A 275 3.84 4.14 -24.05
CA LYS A 275 4.60 5.37 -24.36
C LYS A 275 4.08 6.60 -23.63
N VAL A 276 2.75 6.80 -23.60
CA VAL A 276 2.14 7.93 -22.85
C VAL A 276 2.46 7.82 -21.35
N LEU A 277 2.32 6.64 -20.76
CA LEU A 277 2.60 6.41 -19.35
C LEU A 277 4.10 6.63 -19.03
N GLN A 278 4.99 6.10 -19.86
CA GLN A 278 6.44 6.27 -19.73
C GLN A 278 6.84 7.74 -19.78
N ASN A 279 6.38 8.49 -20.78
CA ASN A 279 6.69 9.90 -20.93
C ASN A 279 6.17 10.73 -19.75
N ASN A 280 4.93 10.47 -19.33
CA ASN A 280 4.32 11.16 -18.19
C ASN A 280 5.11 10.96 -16.91
N LEU A 281 5.46 9.73 -16.60
CA LEU A 281 6.17 9.42 -15.36
C LEU A 281 7.64 9.82 -15.38
N ASN A 282 8.34 9.61 -16.50
CA ASN A 282 9.76 9.95 -16.58
C ASN A 282 10.01 11.43 -16.38
N SER A 283 9.14 12.30 -16.92
CA SER A 283 9.24 13.74 -16.66
C SER A 283 9.15 14.13 -15.19
N LEU A 284 8.52 13.28 -14.35
CA LEU A 284 8.38 13.48 -12.91
C LEU A 284 9.50 12.78 -12.12
N TYR A 285 9.94 11.60 -12.56
CA TYR A 285 11.08 10.91 -11.97
C TYR A 285 12.39 11.66 -12.17
N GLU A 286 12.57 12.36 -13.30
CA GLU A 286 13.71 13.26 -13.54
C GLU A 286 13.81 14.36 -12.48
N ILE A 287 12.68 14.95 -12.07
CA ILE A 287 12.64 15.98 -11.02
C ILE A 287 13.18 15.42 -9.69
N ASN A 288 12.99 14.12 -9.45
CA ASN A 288 13.35 13.43 -8.21
C ASN A 288 14.64 12.60 -8.31
N SER A 289 15.39 12.71 -9.42
CA SER A 289 16.62 11.94 -9.67
C SER A 289 16.42 10.41 -9.57
N SER A 290 15.23 9.92 -9.90
CA SER A 290 14.89 8.50 -9.91
C SER A 290 15.27 7.84 -11.22
N LYS A 291 15.43 6.50 -11.22
CA LYS A 291 15.68 5.76 -12.47
C LYS A 291 14.48 5.91 -13.41
N PRO A 292 14.71 6.09 -14.73
CA PRO A 292 13.63 6.20 -15.69
C PRO A 292 12.88 4.87 -15.85
N LEU A 293 11.57 4.96 -15.97
CA LEU A 293 10.70 3.84 -16.35
C LEU A 293 10.96 3.48 -17.82
N LYS A 294 11.19 2.19 -18.09
CA LYS A 294 11.23 1.63 -19.45
C LYS A 294 10.08 0.63 -19.58
N ILE A 295 9.09 0.93 -20.39
CA ILE A 295 7.92 0.08 -20.56
C ILE A 295 7.44 0.13 -22.01
N SER A 296 7.15 -1.05 -22.57
CA SER A 296 6.49 -1.23 -23.86
C SER A 296 5.18 -2.00 -23.68
N GLY A 297 4.32 -1.98 -24.66
CA GLY A 297 3.04 -2.67 -24.64
C GLY A 297 2.91 -3.72 -25.76
N LEU A 298 1.69 -4.23 -25.92
CA LEU A 298 1.33 -5.13 -27.01
C LEU A 298 1.04 -4.34 -28.30
N GLU A 299 1.07 -5.03 -29.44
CA GLU A 299 0.57 -4.54 -30.72
C GLU A 299 -0.97 -4.46 -30.72
N LYS A 300 -1.54 -3.71 -29.77
CA LYS A 300 -2.95 -3.35 -29.68
C LYS A 300 -3.08 -1.90 -29.28
N THR A 301 -4.25 -1.33 -29.44
CA THR A 301 -4.58 0.03 -28.99
C THR A 301 -5.30 -0.01 -27.65
N THR A 302 -4.77 0.69 -26.64
CA THR A 302 -5.51 1.03 -25.43
C THR A 302 -6.03 2.44 -25.56
N LEU A 303 -7.35 2.63 -25.45
CA LEU A 303 -8.00 3.91 -25.58
C LEU A 303 -7.81 4.76 -24.32
N ILE A 304 -7.52 6.04 -24.49
CA ILE A 304 -7.20 6.94 -23.40
C ILE A 304 -8.20 8.10 -23.40
N GLY A 305 -8.98 8.25 -22.32
CA GLY A 305 -9.92 9.36 -22.10
C GLY A 305 -11.32 8.95 -21.74
N LYS A 306 -12.01 9.85 -21.04
CA LYS A 306 -13.36 9.62 -20.54
C LYS A 306 -14.37 9.36 -21.66
N ASN A 307 -14.19 9.99 -22.79
CA ASN A 307 -15.05 9.83 -23.99
C ASN A 307 -15.01 8.40 -24.57
N HIS A 308 -14.03 7.60 -24.21
CA HIS A 308 -13.92 6.20 -24.61
C HIS A 308 -14.47 5.21 -23.59
N ILE A 309 -14.83 5.67 -22.38
CA ILE A 309 -15.46 4.82 -21.37
C ILE A 309 -16.89 4.48 -21.82
N ASP A 310 -17.17 3.19 -21.97
CA ASP A 310 -18.50 2.68 -22.20
C ASP A 310 -19.23 2.47 -20.87
N PHE A 311 -20.06 3.44 -20.49
CA PHE A 311 -20.82 3.40 -19.24
C PHE A 311 -21.94 2.34 -19.22
N ASN A 312 -22.21 1.65 -20.33
CA ASN A 312 -23.14 0.51 -20.37
C ASN A 312 -22.44 -0.83 -20.05
N LYS A 313 -21.11 -0.83 -20.01
CA LYS A 313 -20.30 -1.97 -19.58
C LYS A 313 -19.72 -1.72 -18.21
N GLN A 314 -19.30 -2.80 -17.55
CA GLN A 314 -18.62 -2.70 -16.25
C GLN A 314 -17.33 -1.87 -16.39
N PHE A 315 -17.11 -0.96 -15.45
CA PHE A 315 -15.86 -0.19 -15.34
C PHE A 315 -15.41 -0.09 -13.89
N CYS A 316 -14.13 0.17 -13.69
CA CYS A 316 -13.54 0.33 -12.37
C CYS A 316 -13.17 1.79 -12.10
N VAL A 317 -13.51 2.28 -10.92
CA VAL A 317 -13.07 3.58 -10.40
C VAL A 317 -11.97 3.32 -9.38
N ILE A 318 -10.78 3.86 -9.63
CA ILE A 318 -9.63 3.73 -8.74
C ILE A 318 -9.28 5.10 -8.15
N ALA A 319 -9.28 5.19 -6.82
CA ALA A 319 -8.86 6.39 -6.09
C ALA A 319 -7.56 6.16 -5.32
N ARG A 320 -6.82 7.24 -5.04
CA ARG A 320 -5.65 7.22 -4.17
C ARG A 320 -6.06 6.93 -2.72
N SER A 321 -7.15 7.53 -2.27
CA SER A 321 -7.63 7.46 -0.90
C SER A 321 -9.08 6.98 -0.81
N THR A 322 -9.47 6.50 0.37
CA THR A 322 -10.88 6.19 0.67
C THR A 322 -11.77 7.43 0.53
N PHE A 323 -11.26 8.61 0.90
CA PHE A 323 -12.00 9.86 0.75
C PHE A 323 -12.24 10.21 -0.73
N GLY A 324 -11.21 10.11 -1.58
CA GLY A 324 -11.34 10.30 -3.03
C GLY A 324 -12.34 9.32 -3.65
N LEU A 325 -12.37 8.08 -3.16
CA LEU A 325 -13.32 7.07 -3.62
C LEU A 325 -14.77 7.46 -3.28
N ILE A 326 -15.03 7.99 -2.07
CA ILE A 326 -16.36 8.49 -1.69
C ILE A 326 -16.79 9.65 -2.58
N GLN A 327 -15.89 10.57 -2.91
CA GLN A 327 -16.21 11.69 -3.79
C GLN A 327 -16.66 11.20 -5.17
N GLN A 328 -16.00 10.20 -5.74
CA GLN A 328 -16.40 9.58 -6.99
C GLN A 328 -17.74 8.82 -6.86
N LEU A 329 -17.94 8.12 -5.76
CA LEU A 329 -19.15 7.38 -5.50
C LEU A 329 -20.36 8.31 -5.39
N VAL A 330 -20.27 9.44 -4.69
CA VAL A 330 -21.35 10.45 -4.62
C VAL A 330 -21.70 10.98 -6.00
N TYR A 331 -20.73 11.06 -6.92
CA TYR A 331 -21.00 11.43 -8.32
C TYR A 331 -21.85 10.37 -9.04
N PHE A 332 -21.55 9.08 -8.88
CA PHE A 332 -22.24 7.99 -9.58
C PHE A 332 -23.52 7.50 -8.88
N ILE A 333 -23.76 7.87 -7.61
CA ILE A 333 -24.90 7.37 -6.83
C ILE A 333 -26.27 7.77 -7.42
N HIS A 334 -26.29 8.83 -8.25
CA HIS A 334 -27.49 9.29 -8.94
C HIS A 334 -27.91 8.41 -10.12
N ASP A 335 -26.96 7.63 -10.67
CA ASP A 335 -27.18 6.81 -11.86
C ASP A 335 -27.84 5.47 -11.54
N LYS A 336 -28.16 5.19 -10.26
CA LYS A 336 -28.78 3.94 -9.77
C LYS A 336 -28.03 2.68 -10.22
N LYS A 337 -26.72 2.77 -10.42
CA LYS A 337 -25.87 1.67 -10.85
C LYS A 337 -25.50 0.75 -9.68
N LYS A 338 -25.44 -0.55 -9.95
CA LYS A 338 -24.98 -1.55 -8.99
C LYS A 338 -23.49 -1.37 -8.74
N VAL A 339 -23.10 -1.31 -7.48
CA VAL A 339 -21.73 -1.03 -7.06
C VAL A 339 -21.11 -2.21 -6.30
N TYR A 340 -19.85 -2.49 -6.57
CA TYR A 340 -19.05 -3.48 -5.86
C TYR A 340 -17.77 -2.83 -5.35
N PHE A 341 -17.30 -3.26 -4.18
CA PHE A 341 -16.06 -2.80 -3.59
C PHE A 341 -15.05 -3.93 -3.50
N GLU A 342 -13.89 -3.77 -4.11
CA GLU A 342 -12.81 -4.78 -4.03
C GLU A 342 -12.39 -5.05 -2.58
N GLY A 343 -12.43 -6.33 -2.18
CA GLY A 343 -12.17 -6.73 -0.79
C GLY A 343 -13.35 -6.49 0.16
N GLY A 344 -14.53 -6.15 -0.39
CA GLY A 344 -15.77 -5.93 0.36
C GLY A 344 -15.91 -4.53 0.94
N TYR A 345 -17.15 -4.04 1.00
CA TYR A 345 -17.49 -2.70 1.47
C TYR A 345 -16.97 -2.39 2.88
N ASN A 346 -17.10 -3.35 3.81
CA ASN A 346 -16.69 -3.17 5.20
C ASN A 346 -15.16 -3.05 5.40
N SER A 347 -14.38 -3.39 4.37
CA SER A 347 -12.91 -3.24 4.41
C SER A 347 -12.44 -1.81 4.13
N TYR A 348 -13.36 -0.91 3.82
CA TYR A 348 -13.11 0.53 3.68
C TYR A 348 -13.61 1.27 4.91
N SER A 349 -12.86 2.27 5.35
CA SER A 349 -13.21 3.07 6.53
C SER A 349 -14.28 4.12 6.22
N PHE A 350 -15.38 3.74 5.51
CA PHE A 350 -16.45 4.69 5.20
C PHE A 350 -17.35 4.97 6.40
N MET A 351 -17.76 3.92 7.10
CA MET A 351 -18.71 3.99 8.21
C MET A 351 -18.42 2.87 9.21
N ASN A 352 -17.18 2.83 9.70
CA ASN A 352 -16.78 1.95 10.79
C ASN A 352 -16.91 2.68 12.14
N GLN A 353 -16.61 1.98 13.23
CA GLN A 353 -16.67 2.53 14.58
C GLN A 353 -15.76 3.74 14.77
N THR A 354 -14.63 3.81 14.05
CA THR A 354 -13.71 4.95 14.10
C THR A 354 -14.36 6.21 13.53
N VAL A 355 -15.04 6.09 12.38
CA VAL A 355 -15.77 7.23 11.78
C VAL A 355 -16.87 7.71 12.70
N TYR A 356 -17.67 6.80 13.28
CA TYR A 356 -18.71 7.18 14.25
C TYR A 356 -18.12 7.85 15.49
N SER A 357 -17.04 7.32 16.04
CA SER A 357 -16.38 7.89 17.24
C SER A 357 -15.87 9.30 16.96
N ILE A 358 -15.19 9.54 15.83
CA ILE A 358 -14.71 10.88 15.45
C ILE A 358 -15.89 11.83 15.15
N PHE A 359 -16.97 11.32 14.55
CA PHE A 359 -18.18 12.09 14.33
C PHE A 359 -18.83 12.53 15.64
N TYR A 360 -18.93 11.64 16.65
CA TYR A 360 -19.47 11.97 17.96
C TYR A 360 -18.54 12.90 18.75
N LEU A 361 -17.22 12.76 18.63
CA LEU A 361 -16.25 13.70 19.19
C LEU A 361 -16.49 15.12 18.65
N LYS A 362 -16.70 15.26 17.34
CA LYS A 362 -17.05 16.56 16.72
C LYS A 362 -18.35 17.13 17.28
N GLN A 363 -19.34 16.28 17.60
CA GLN A 363 -20.61 16.69 18.18
C GLN A 363 -20.59 16.84 19.71
N LYS A 364 -19.45 16.63 20.37
CA LYS A 364 -19.29 16.62 21.84
C LYS A 364 -20.21 15.62 22.53
N LYS A 365 -20.44 14.45 21.91
CA LYS A 365 -21.23 13.33 22.45
C LYS A 365 -20.29 12.22 22.89
N ASN A 366 -19.48 12.49 23.91
CA ASN A 366 -18.39 11.61 24.35
C ASN A 366 -18.90 10.25 24.89
N ASP A 367 -20.13 10.22 25.41
CA ASP A 367 -20.84 9.01 25.82
C ASP A 367 -21.05 7.98 24.70
N LYS A 368 -21.02 8.41 23.44
CA LYS A 368 -21.19 7.56 22.24
C LYS A 368 -19.90 7.14 21.58
N ILE A 369 -18.75 7.57 22.08
CA ILE A 369 -17.45 7.18 21.56
C ILE A 369 -17.13 5.78 22.02
N THR A 370 -16.92 4.86 21.05
CA THR A 370 -16.65 3.44 21.32
C THR A 370 -15.19 3.05 21.17
N ILE A 371 -14.39 3.88 20.49
CA ILE A 371 -12.95 3.65 20.30
C ILE A 371 -12.19 4.33 21.43
N ASP A 372 -11.54 3.55 22.29
CA ASP A 372 -10.85 4.05 23.47
C ASP A 372 -9.76 5.08 23.14
N GLU A 373 -8.99 4.86 22.06
CA GLU A 373 -7.98 5.80 21.59
C GLU A 373 -8.53 7.18 21.23
N ILE A 374 -9.82 7.28 20.88
CA ILE A 374 -10.48 8.56 20.54
C ILE A 374 -11.05 9.24 21.78
N LYS A 375 -11.33 8.47 22.85
CA LYS A 375 -11.79 9.00 24.15
C LYS A 375 -10.74 9.88 24.85
N ASP A 376 -9.46 9.70 24.48
CA ASP A 376 -8.33 10.46 25.04
C ASP A 376 -8.33 11.93 24.58
N PHE A 377 -9.21 12.31 23.65
CA PHE A 377 -9.31 13.65 23.11
C PHE A 377 -10.63 14.31 23.48
N ASP A 378 -10.57 15.58 23.93
CA ASP A 378 -11.76 16.38 24.26
C ASP A 378 -12.40 17.00 23.03
N THR A 379 -11.60 17.26 21.98
CA THR A 379 -12.04 17.93 20.76
C THR A 379 -11.49 17.30 19.49
N ILE A 380 -12.23 17.48 18.38
CA ILE A 380 -11.77 17.04 17.06
C ILE A 380 -10.47 17.77 16.64
N ASN A 381 -10.22 18.98 17.13
CA ASN A 381 -9.01 19.75 16.81
C ASN A 381 -7.78 19.12 17.49
N GLU A 382 -7.91 18.60 18.70
CA GLU A 382 -6.83 17.86 19.39
C GLU A 382 -6.52 16.57 18.65
N LEU A 383 -7.56 15.81 18.26
CA LEU A 383 -7.37 14.60 17.45
C LEU A 383 -6.73 14.93 16.09
N GLU A 384 -7.12 16.06 15.46
CA GLU A 384 -6.50 16.49 14.19
C GLU A 384 -5.03 16.87 14.40
N GLN A 385 -4.70 17.56 15.51
CA GLN A 385 -3.31 17.89 15.83
C GLN A 385 -2.50 16.61 16.11
N PHE A 386 -3.01 15.68 16.90
CA PHE A 386 -2.41 14.36 17.11
C PHE A 386 -2.16 13.63 15.78
N ALA A 387 -3.17 13.61 14.89
CA ALA A 387 -3.03 12.97 13.59
C ALA A 387 -1.97 13.63 12.71
N LYS A 388 -1.78 14.95 12.79
CA LYS A 388 -0.70 15.68 12.12
C LYS A 388 0.67 15.34 12.71
N ASP A 389 0.78 15.31 14.03
CA ASP A 389 2.03 15.04 14.75
C ASP A 389 2.52 13.59 14.55
N THR A 390 1.60 12.64 14.53
CA THR A 390 1.86 11.22 14.29
C THR A 390 1.79 10.82 12.82
N LYS A 391 1.44 11.77 11.92
CA LYS A 391 1.20 11.53 10.48
C LYS A 391 0.17 10.44 10.20
N ASN A 392 -0.82 10.31 11.07
CA ASN A 392 -1.93 9.37 10.90
C ASN A 392 -2.88 9.85 9.79
N GLN A 393 -2.59 9.41 8.57
CA GLN A 393 -3.34 9.83 7.39
C GLN A 393 -4.80 9.33 7.41
N ASP A 394 -5.07 8.20 8.07
CA ASP A 394 -6.44 7.66 8.17
C ASP A 394 -7.32 8.59 9.00
N TYR A 395 -6.85 9.05 10.15
CA TYR A 395 -7.59 10.03 10.95
C TYR A 395 -7.80 11.35 10.20
N LEU A 396 -6.77 11.86 9.52
CA LEU A 396 -6.89 13.08 8.72
C LEU A 396 -7.93 12.94 7.60
N ASN A 397 -7.97 11.80 6.92
CA ASN A 397 -8.95 11.51 5.88
C ASN A 397 -10.38 11.41 6.45
N ILE A 398 -10.55 10.76 7.60
CA ILE A 398 -11.85 10.64 8.28
C ILE A 398 -12.33 12.01 8.75
N ILE A 399 -11.45 12.81 9.36
CA ILE A 399 -11.78 14.18 9.80
C ILE A 399 -12.21 15.04 8.61
N LYS A 400 -11.47 14.95 7.48
CA LYS A 400 -11.81 15.63 6.24
C LYS A 400 -13.18 15.19 5.70
N PHE A 401 -13.46 13.88 5.73
CA PHE A 401 -14.75 13.32 5.33
C PHE A 401 -15.91 13.88 6.19
N ILE A 402 -15.76 13.84 7.52
CA ILE A 402 -16.77 14.35 8.46
C ILE A 402 -16.93 15.87 8.31
N ASN A 403 -15.85 16.61 8.08
CA ASN A 403 -15.91 18.06 7.88
C ASN A 403 -16.62 18.44 6.57
N THR A 404 -16.43 17.63 5.52
CA THR A 404 -17.02 17.89 4.20
C THR A 404 -18.52 17.55 4.16
N TYR A 405 -18.91 16.41 4.71
CA TYR A 405 -20.26 15.87 4.52
C TYR A 405 -21.17 16.03 5.77
N GLY A 406 -20.59 16.23 6.95
CA GLY A 406 -21.37 16.39 8.20
C GLY A 406 -22.35 15.23 8.42
N ASP A 407 -23.58 15.54 8.79
CA ASP A 407 -24.66 14.54 9.00
C ASP A 407 -25.03 13.76 7.74
N ASN A 408 -24.72 14.27 6.54
CA ASN A 408 -25.03 13.58 5.29
C ASN A 408 -24.26 12.26 5.10
N ILE A 409 -23.22 12.01 5.92
CA ILE A 409 -22.48 10.74 5.88
C ILE A 409 -23.40 9.52 6.06
N PHE A 410 -24.45 9.64 6.87
CA PHE A 410 -25.41 8.56 7.11
C PHE A 410 -26.28 8.28 5.88
N GLU A 411 -26.73 9.32 5.19
CA GLU A 411 -27.54 9.20 3.98
C GLU A 411 -26.71 8.65 2.82
N ILE A 412 -25.46 9.12 2.68
CA ILE A 412 -24.52 8.56 1.71
C ILE A 412 -24.35 7.05 1.94
N ASN A 413 -24.08 6.63 3.20
CA ASN A 413 -23.93 5.22 3.52
C ASN A 413 -25.19 4.39 3.22
N LYS A 414 -26.37 4.92 3.53
CA LYS A 414 -27.65 4.27 3.24
C LYS A 414 -27.81 4.04 1.73
N LYS A 415 -27.56 5.06 0.92
CA LYS A 415 -27.66 4.97 -0.55
C LYS A 415 -26.63 4.02 -1.15
N ILE A 416 -25.40 3.99 -0.62
CA ILE A 416 -24.41 3.00 -1.07
C ILE A 416 -24.96 1.59 -0.88
N LYS A 417 -25.53 1.29 0.29
CA LYS A 417 -26.05 -0.04 0.63
C LYS A 417 -27.25 -0.44 -0.23
N GLU A 418 -28.04 0.50 -0.73
CA GLU A 418 -29.16 0.22 -1.62
C GLU A 418 -28.72 -0.36 -2.98
N PHE A 419 -27.52 0.01 -3.45
CA PHE A 419 -26.98 -0.43 -4.75
C PHE A 419 -25.81 -1.42 -4.64
N LEU A 420 -25.44 -1.79 -3.40
CA LEU A 420 -24.33 -2.67 -3.14
C LEU A 420 -24.64 -4.11 -3.56
N VAL A 421 -23.75 -4.71 -4.37
CA VAL A 421 -23.80 -6.13 -4.72
C VAL A 421 -22.62 -6.87 -4.09
N THR A 422 -22.80 -8.18 -3.87
CA THR A 422 -21.80 -9.06 -3.25
C THR A 422 -20.93 -9.78 -4.28
N ASP A 423 -21.43 -10.02 -5.48
CA ASP A 423 -20.66 -10.60 -6.59
C ASP A 423 -20.20 -9.47 -7.53
N LYS A 424 -18.90 -9.47 -7.82
CA LYS A 424 -18.26 -8.54 -8.76
C LYS A 424 -18.86 -8.59 -10.15
N LYS A 425 -19.35 -9.75 -10.58
CA LYS A 425 -19.95 -9.94 -11.91
C LYS A 425 -21.27 -9.20 -12.09
N ASP A 426 -21.99 -8.96 -10.99
CA ASP A 426 -23.29 -8.28 -10.99
C ASP A 426 -23.17 -6.75 -10.93
N ALA A 427 -21.96 -6.24 -10.76
CA ALA A 427 -21.71 -4.81 -10.62
C ALA A 427 -21.61 -4.11 -11.98
N ASP A 428 -22.17 -2.91 -12.05
CA ASP A 428 -21.91 -1.96 -13.14
C ASP A 428 -20.61 -1.20 -12.89
N ILE A 429 -20.35 -0.87 -11.61
CA ILE A 429 -19.18 -0.10 -11.20
C ILE A 429 -18.43 -0.83 -10.10
N ILE A 430 -17.14 -1.00 -10.30
CA ILE A 430 -16.22 -1.51 -9.29
C ILE A 430 -15.49 -0.33 -8.67
N PHE A 431 -15.54 -0.18 -7.34
CA PHE A 431 -14.80 0.83 -6.60
C PHE A 431 -13.61 0.20 -5.88
N THR A 432 -12.45 0.83 -5.98
CA THR A 432 -11.26 0.38 -5.27
C THR A 432 -10.26 1.52 -5.02
N THR A 433 -9.46 1.38 -3.97
CA THR A 433 -8.26 2.21 -3.82
C THR A 433 -7.09 1.58 -4.57
N THR A 434 -6.08 2.38 -4.91
CA THR A 434 -4.87 1.88 -5.58
C THR A 434 -4.23 0.70 -4.85
N HIS A 435 -4.11 0.78 -3.52
CA HIS A 435 -3.52 -0.30 -2.71
C HIS A 435 -4.27 -1.62 -2.83
N LYS A 436 -5.61 -1.58 -2.87
CA LYS A 436 -6.45 -2.78 -3.02
C LYS A 436 -6.53 -3.28 -4.45
N SER A 437 -6.29 -2.42 -5.43
CA SER A 437 -6.26 -2.80 -6.85
C SER A 437 -4.94 -3.46 -7.27
N LYS A 438 -3.91 -3.44 -6.40
CA LYS A 438 -2.62 -4.04 -6.73
C LYS A 438 -2.78 -5.54 -7.00
N GLY A 439 -2.21 -6.01 -8.10
CA GLY A 439 -2.37 -7.40 -8.57
C GLY A 439 -3.63 -7.66 -9.39
N LEU A 440 -4.60 -6.72 -9.41
CA LEU A 440 -5.83 -6.84 -10.19
C LEU A 440 -5.73 -6.10 -11.53
N GLU A 441 -6.70 -6.36 -12.42
CA GLU A 441 -6.80 -5.69 -13.72
C GLU A 441 -8.26 -5.59 -14.16
N TYR A 442 -8.56 -4.59 -14.97
CA TYR A 442 -9.90 -4.24 -15.41
C TYR A 442 -9.90 -3.83 -16.88
N ASP A 443 -10.97 -4.09 -17.60
CA ASP A 443 -11.06 -3.72 -19.01
C ASP A 443 -11.12 -2.20 -19.17
N GLN A 444 -11.91 -1.51 -18.31
CA GLN A 444 -12.04 -0.07 -18.29
C GLN A 444 -11.72 0.50 -16.91
N VAL A 445 -10.93 1.56 -16.85
CA VAL A 445 -10.52 2.22 -15.59
C VAL A 445 -10.74 3.72 -15.67
N ILE A 446 -11.33 4.27 -14.62
CA ILE A 446 -11.36 5.71 -14.33
C ILE A 446 -10.51 5.96 -13.09
N MET A 447 -9.46 6.73 -13.21
CA MET A 447 -8.69 7.21 -12.07
C MET A 447 -9.35 8.47 -11.50
N ALA A 448 -9.55 8.49 -10.17
CA ALA A 448 -10.07 9.66 -9.46
C ALA A 448 -9.05 10.83 -9.47
N ASP A 449 -9.52 12.02 -9.04
CA ASP A 449 -8.70 13.24 -9.09
C ASP A 449 -7.89 13.50 -7.80
N ASP A 450 -7.79 12.50 -6.92
CA ASP A 450 -7.11 12.62 -5.62
C ASP A 450 -5.66 12.11 -5.63
N PHE A 451 -5.08 11.90 -6.80
CA PHE A 451 -3.65 11.61 -6.95
C PHE A 451 -2.80 12.87 -6.87
N ILE A 452 -1.52 12.71 -6.48
CA ILE A 452 -0.56 13.83 -6.39
C ILE A 452 -0.50 14.63 -7.69
N SER A 453 -0.48 15.94 -7.57
CA SER A 453 -0.36 16.85 -8.72
C SER A 453 1.08 17.30 -8.93
N LYS A 454 1.45 17.68 -10.18
CA LYS A 454 2.76 18.28 -10.46
C LYS A 454 3.02 19.50 -9.58
N LYS A 455 2.00 20.32 -9.31
CA LYS A 455 2.11 21.49 -8.46
C LYS A 455 2.53 21.12 -7.04
N GLU A 456 2.01 20.01 -6.49
CA GLU A 456 2.43 19.50 -5.20
C GLU A 456 3.87 18.96 -5.24
N ILE A 457 4.26 18.29 -6.32
CA ILE A 457 5.63 17.79 -6.52
C ILE A 457 6.63 18.96 -6.62
N THR A 458 6.31 20.00 -7.40
CA THR A 458 7.24 21.13 -7.67
C THR A 458 7.24 22.18 -6.57
N ASN A 459 6.14 22.38 -5.85
CA ASN A 459 6.06 23.34 -4.74
C ASN A 459 6.63 22.83 -3.42
N THR A 460 7.17 21.62 -3.39
CA THR A 460 7.83 21.05 -2.23
C THR A 460 9.16 21.76 -1.92
N LYS A 461 9.07 23.01 -1.49
CA LYS A 461 10.16 23.73 -0.79
C LYS A 461 10.45 23.12 0.58
N ASN A 462 9.53 22.36 1.12
CA ASN A 462 9.65 21.58 2.34
C ASN A 462 9.71 20.11 1.93
N LYS A 463 10.91 19.60 1.69
CA LYS A 463 11.32 18.20 1.76
C LYS A 463 10.18 17.22 2.17
N LEU A 464 9.10 17.12 1.38
CA LEU A 464 8.55 15.79 1.22
C LEU A 464 9.76 14.98 0.84
N SER A 465 10.17 14.07 1.70
CA SER A 465 11.34 13.28 1.40
C SER A 465 11.15 12.75 -0.01
N TYR A 466 12.18 12.70 -0.80
CA TYR A 466 12.16 12.09 -2.13
C TYR A 466 11.44 10.74 -2.13
N LEU A 467 11.46 10.03 -0.99
CA LEU A 467 10.78 8.78 -0.75
C LEU A 467 9.25 8.89 -0.87
N ARG A 468 8.64 9.92 -0.30
CA ARG A 468 7.18 10.10 -0.36
C ARG A 468 6.71 10.48 -1.76
N VAL A 469 7.44 11.36 -2.44
CA VAL A 469 7.10 11.72 -3.82
C VAL A 469 7.22 10.49 -4.72
N ASN A 470 8.27 9.68 -4.57
CA ASN A 470 8.42 8.44 -5.32
C ASN A 470 7.30 7.44 -5.02
N GLU A 471 6.87 7.33 -3.75
CA GLU A 471 5.73 6.49 -3.39
C GLU A 471 4.43 6.97 -4.03
N GLU A 472 4.16 8.27 -4.02
CA GLU A 472 2.97 8.83 -4.68
C GLU A 472 2.99 8.63 -6.20
N LEU A 473 4.17 8.74 -6.85
CA LEU A 473 4.34 8.41 -8.26
C LEU A 473 4.14 6.91 -8.53
N ASN A 474 4.63 6.06 -7.65
CA ASN A 474 4.40 4.63 -7.72
C ASN A 474 2.92 4.29 -7.53
N ILE A 475 2.22 4.96 -6.61
CA ILE A 475 0.78 4.81 -6.43
C ILE A 475 0.04 5.20 -7.71
N TYR A 476 0.43 6.30 -8.36
CA TYR A 476 -0.13 6.66 -9.65
C TYR A 476 0.14 5.60 -10.72
N TYR A 477 1.38 5.11 -10.83
CA TYR A 477 1.76 4.05 -11.77
C TYR A 477 0.96 2.77 -11.55
N VAL A 478 0.80 2.33 -10.30
CA VAL A 478 -0.01 1.15 -9.98
C VAL A 478 -1.43 1.33 -10.49
N ALA A 479 -2.11 2.44 -10.18
CA ALA A 479 -3.47 2.71 -10.63
C ALA A 479 -3.55 2.76 -12.17
N ALA A 480 -2.66 3.49 -12.81
CA ALA A 480 -2.59 3.66 -14.26
C ALA A 480 -2.38 2.33 -14.99
N THR A 481 -1.62 1.41 -14.41
CA THR A 481 -1.35 0.09 -15.02
C THR A 481 -2.43 -0.96 -14.77
N ARG A 482 -3.59 -0.60 -14.20
CA ARG A 482 -4.69 -1.56 -13.97
C ARG A 482 -5.59 -1.76 -15.19
N ALA A 483 -5.60 -0.82 -16.12
CA ALA A 483 -6.44 -0.89 -17.32
C ALA A 483 -5.86 -1.82 -18.39
N LYS A 484 -6.76 -2.53 -19.09
CA LYS A 484 -6.43 -3.33 -20.28
C LYS A 484 -6.75 -2.58 -21.57
N ASP A 485 -7.96 -2.08 -21.71
CA ASP A 485 -8.49 -1.62 -22.99
C ASP A 485 -8.81 -0.12 -23.01
N VAL A 486 -9.36 0.41 -21.90
CA VAL A 486 -9.73 1.83 -21.81
C VAL A 486 -9.29 2.42 -20.48
N ILE A 487 -8.71 3.60 -20.53
CA ILE A 487 -8.32 4.33 -19.31
C ILE A 487 -8.64 5.82 -19.38
N GLN A 488 -9.21 6.34 -18.30
CA GLN A 488 -9.16 7.74 -17.96
C GLN A 488 -8.11 7.96 -16.87
N LEU A 489 -7.00 8.56 -17.22
CA LEU A 489 -5.94 8.92 -16.27
C LEU A 489 -6.37 10.09 -15.38
N ALA A 490 -5.92 10.11 -14.14
CA ALA A 490 -5.92 11.31 -13.32
C ALA A 490 -4.92 12.33 -13.89
N ASP A 491 -5.24 13.62 -13.73
CA ASP A 491 -4.41 14.68 -14.27
C ASP A 491 -3.22 14.94 -13.35
N LEU A 492 -2.02 14.75 -13.87
CA LEU A 492 -0.78 15.14 -13.21
C LEU A 492 -0.46 16.63 -13.43
N ASN A 493 -1.35 17.40 -14.10
CA ASN A 493 -1.09 18.79 -14.51
C ASN A 493 0.26 18.97 -15.24
N LEU A 494 0.59 18.02 -16.11
CA LEU A 494 1.81 18.07 -16.92
C LEU A 494 1.65 19.13 -17.99
N SER A 495 2.41 20.22 -17.89
CA SER A 495 2.61 21.12 -19.01
C SER A 495 3.63 20.48 -19.95
N TYR A 496 3.16 19.87 -21.03
CA TYR A 496 4.04 19.45 -22.11
C TYR A 496 4.50 20.66 -22.91
N THR A 497 5.78 20.71 -23.21
CA THR A 497 6.26 21.47 -24.34
C THR A 497 5.72 20.81 -25.60
N TYR A 498 4.88 21.55 -26.29
CA TYR A 498 4.11 21.17 -27.46
C TYR A 498 5.01 20.74 -28.62
N ASN A 499 4.81 19.56 -29.16
CA ASN A 499 5.35 19.15 -30.44
C ASN A 499 4.16 18.99 -31.40
N GLU A 500 4.02 19.89 -32.38
CA GLU A 500 2.82 20.02 -33.22
C GLU A 500 2.48 18.78 -34.07
N ASN A 501 3.40 17.81 -34.15
CA ASN A 501 3.28 16.62 -35.00
C ASN A 501 2.92 15.34 -34.24
N ASP A 502 2.56 15.40 -32.94
CA ASP A 502 2.29 14.22 -32.14
C ASP A 502 0.79 14.14 -31.75
N GLU A 503 0.08 13.12 -32.23
CA GLU A 503 -1.34 12.87 -31.92
C GLU A 503 -1.62 12.79 -30.40
N THR A 504 -0.64 12.45 -29.59
CA THR A 504 -0.74 12.41 -28.12
C THR A 504 -0.94 13.80 -27.51
N THR A 505 -0.43 14.87 -28.15
CA THR A 505 -0.56 16.26 -27.70
C THR A 505 -1.95 16.86 -27.91
N SER A 506 -2.62 16.51 -29.00
CA SER A 506 -4.02 16.94 -29.23
C SER A 506 -4.97 16.37 -28.19
N TYR A 507 -4.70 15.14 -27.76
CA TYR A 507 -5.45 14.43 -26.74
C TYR A 507 -5.32 15.10 -25.36
N VAL A 508 -4.12 15.49 -24.91
CA VAL A 508 -3.89 16.18 -23.65
C VAL A 508 -4.64 17.51 -23.58
N LYS A 509 -4.68 18.25 -24.70
CA LYS A 509 -5.38 19.55 -24.79
C LYS A 509 -6.90 19.41 -24.69
N SER A 510 -7.49 18.43 -25.35
CA SER A 510 -8.94 18.17 -25.28
C SER A 510 -9.38 17.72 -23.86
N ARG A 511 -8.54 16.97 -23.16
CA ARG A 511 -8.77 16.50 -21.81
C ARG A 511 -8.77 17.63 -20.77
N PHE A 512 -7.92 18.64 -20.91
CA PHE A 512 -7.90 19.82 -20.04
C PHE A 512 -9.23 20.56 -20.01
N ILE A 513 -9.88 20.65 -21.16
CA ILE A 513 -11.18 21.34 -21.30
C ILE A 513 -12.30 20.50 -20.69
N SER A 514 -12.33 19.18 -20.96
CA SER A 514 -13.36 18.29 -20.44
C SER A 514 -13.28 18.13 -18.92
N LYS A 515 -12.06 18.10 -18.34
CA LYS A 515 -11.86 17.94 -16.89
C LYS A 515 -12.33 19.16 -16.09
N ARG A 516 -12.10 20.39 -16.59
CA ARG A 516 -12.67 21.59 -15.93
C ARG A 516 -14.18 21.58 -15.90
N ALA A 517 -14.82 21.15 -16.98
CA ALA A 517 -16.27 21.02 -17.06
C ALA A 517 -16.79 19.91 -16.14
N ASP A 518 -16.13 18.75 -16.12
CA ASP A 518 -16.50 17.61 -15.28
C ASP A 518 -16.33 17.89 -13.78
N ASN A 519 -15.23 18.54 -13.36
CA ASN A 519 -15.03 18.92 -11.97
C ASN A 519 -16.04 19.96 -11.49
N LYS A 520 -16.43 20.89 -12.36
CA LYS A 520 -17.48 21.86 -12.07
C LYS A 520 -18.82 21.17 -11.91
N LYS A 521 -19.19 20.30 -12.87
CA LYS A 521 -20.43 19.52 -12.82
C LYS A 521 -20.48 18.56 -11.62
N SER A 522 -19.36 17.90 -11.27
CA SER A 522 -19.25 17.04 -10.09
C SER A 522 -19.46 17.83 -8.79
N LYS A 523 -18.88 19.03 -8.67
CA LYS A 523 -19.11 19.91 -7.53
C LYS A 523 -20.54 20.41 -7.45
N GLU A 524 -21.10 20.84 -8.57
CA GLU A 524 -22.49 21.30 -8.65
C GLU A 524 -23.46 20.17 -8.25
N LEU A 525 -23.26 18.95 -8.73
CA LEU A 525 -24.06 17.77 -8.36
C LEU A 525 -23.89 17.41 -6.87
N GLN A 526 -22.68 17.52 -6.30
CA GLN A 526 -22.45 17.34 -4.87
C GLN A 526 -23.18 18.39 -4.04
N GLU A 527 -23.10 19.65 -4.44
CA GLU A 527 -23.78 20.76 -3.75
C GLU A 527 -25.31 20.65 -3.87
N GLU A 528 -25.82 20.27 -5.03
CA GLU A 528 -27.25 20.05 -5.27
C GLU A 528 -27.78 18.86 -4.44
N TRP A 529 -27.02 17.75 -4.39
CA TRP A 529 -27.33 16.62 -3.54
C TRP A 529 -27.34 16.99 -2.05
N LEU A 530 -26.33 17.73 -1.59
CA LEU A 530 -26.24 18.23 -0.20
C LEU A 530 -27.41 19.16 0.12
N LYS A 531 -27.81 20.07 -0.79
CA LYS A 531 -28.97 20.95 -0.64
C LYS A 531 -30.27 20.16 -0.54
N LYS A 532 -30.49 19.20 -1.45
CA LYS A 532 -31.71 18.39 -1.55
C LYS A 532 -31.95 17.52 -0.30
N ASN A 533 -30.87 17.07 0.37
CA ASN A 533 -30.96 16.25 1.57
C ASN A 533 -30.93 17.05 2.88
N ARG A 534 -30.50 18.34 2.85
CA ARG A 534 -30.67 19.27 3.99
C ARG A 534 -32.13 19.68 4.19
N VAL A 535 -32.87 19.85 3.12
CA VAL A 535 -34.30 20.30 3.17
C VAL A 535 -35.22 19.22 3.77
N LYS A 536 -34.88 17.93 3.67
CA LYS A 536 -35.67 16.84 4.26
C LYS A 536 -35.59 16.69 5.79
N LYS A 537 -34.74 17.46 6.46
CA LYS A 537 -34.65 17.49 7.95
C LYS A 537 -35.45 18.60 8.61
N LEU A 538 -36.18 19.41 7.85
CA LEU A 538 -36.97 20.54 8.35
C LEU A 538 -38.49 20.34 8.18
N ILE A 539 -38.93 19.09 7.89
CA ILE A 539 -40.35 18.72 7.90
C ILE A 539 -40.54 17.50 8.80
#